data_72879697dfd395ec0ab4543390aec723
#
_entry.id   72879697dfd395ec0ab4543390aec723
#
_cell.length_a   1.000
_cell.length_b   1.000
_cell.length_c   1.000
_cell.angle_alpha   90.00
_cell.angle_beta   90.00
_cell.angle_gamma   90.00
#
_symmetry.space_group_name_H-M   'P 1'
#
loop_
_entity.id
_entity.type
_entity.pdbx_description
1 polymer ?
#
loop_
_entity_poly.entity_id
_entity_poly.type
_entity_poly.pdbx_seq_one_letter_code
_entity_poly.pdbx_strand_id
1 'polypeptide(L)'
;QEAEFNDICDCHGSNVGDVFSRYLGDDIIGARSLNFTKGTKLLMQLDEWCNYIFPGIAVRVEKTGSQMYKLKMRNDVAPNVGFGITYALPILVSGLTIPEGGMLIVENPEAHLHAKAQSNMGYFLARMAAAGVRVIIETHSEHIVNGIRRMIVERKTEMSHEDMTIYFFQNKNEEKDIIEIT
;
A
#
# COMPACT_ATOMS: atom_id res chain seq x y z
N GLN A 1 3.22 2.30 -29.34
CA GLN A 1 3.97 3.12 -28.34
C GLN A 1 3.08 3.70 -27.23
N GLU A 2 1.77 3.42 -27.20
CA GLU A 2 0.84 3.86 -26.15
C GLU A 2 0.66 2.84 -24.99
N ALA A 3 1.38 1.73 -25.02
CA ALA A 3 1.19 0.63 -24.06
C ALA A 3 1.94 0.78 -22.72
N GLU A 4 2.92 1.67 -22.62
CA GLU A 4 3.80 1.74 -21.45
C GLU A 4 3.21 2.52 -20.26
N PHE A 5 2.24 3.39 -20.47
CA PHE A 5 1.65 4.19 -19.36
C PHE A 5 0.57 3.45 -18.54
N ASN A 6 0.09 2.31 -18.99
CA ASN A 6 -1.05 1.61 -18.38
C ASN A 6 -0.66 0.53 -17.36
N ASP A 7 0.62 0.31 -17.08
CA ASP A 7 1.09 -0.74 -16.16
C ASP A 7 1.24 -0.27 -14.70
N ILE A 8 1.10 1.03 -14.46
CA ILE A 8 1.23 1.66 -13.15
C ILE A 8 -0.10 2.34 -12.82
N CYS A 9 -0.52 2.26 -11.55
CA CYS A 9 -1.69 3.00 -11.10
C CYS A 9 -1.43 4.51 -11.25
N ASP A 10 -2.42 5.23 -11.80
CA ASP A 10 -2.36 6.69 -11.87
C ASP A 10 -2.51 7.33 -10.48
N CYS A 11 -2.21 8.62 -10.38
CA CYS A 11 -2.22 9.35 -9.11
C CYS A 11 -3.61 9.42 -8.43
N HIS A 12 -4.68 9.09 -9.15
CA HIS A 12 -6.04 9.05 -8.61
C HIS A 12 -6.56 7.62 -8.44
N GLY A 13 -5.77 6.60 -8.88
CA GLY A 13 -6.17 5.20 -8.85
C GLY A 13 -7.33 4.87 -9.79
N SER A 14 -7.61 5.69 -10.79
CA SER A 14 -8.74 5.49 -11.70
C SER A 14 -8.58 4.23 -12.55
N ASN A 15 -7.34 3.83 -12.84
CA ASN A 15 -6.99 2.65 -13.62
C ASN A 15 -6.65 1.41 -12.75
N VAL A 16 -6.87 1.46 -11.44
CA VAL A 16 -6.51 0.36 -10.53
C VAL A 16 -7.10 -0.98 -10.94
N GLY A 17 -8.31 -0.98 -11.49
CA GLY A 17 -8.97 -2.19 -12.00
C GLY A 17 -8.26 -2.79 -13.20
N ASP A 18 -7.75 -1.97 -14.11
CA ASP A 18 -7.02 -2.41 -15.31
C ASP A 18 -5.65 -2.96 -14.92
N VAL A 19 -4.90 -2.26 -14.08
CA VAL A 19 -3.61 -2.72 -13.53
C VAL A 19 -3.83 -4.05 -12.81
N PHE A 20 -4.81 -4.12 -11.91
CA PHE A 20 -5.13 -5.35 -11.20
C PHE A 20 -5.45 -6.52 -12.17
N SER A 21 -6.24 -6.28 -13.22
CA SER A 21 -6.62 -7.30 -14.20
C SER A 21 -5.43 -7.92 -14.93
N ARG A 22 -4.41 -7.12 -15.21
CA ARG A 22 -3.18 -7.58 -15.89
C ARG A 22 -2.36 -8.52 -15.02
N TYR A 23 -2.21 -8.17 -13.74
CA TYR A 23 -1.38 -8.89 -12.79
C TYR A 23 -2.14 -9.95 -11.98
N LEU A 24 -3.44 -10.17 -12.26
CA LEU A 24 -4.30 -11.05 -11.47
C LEU A 24 -3.74 -12.48 -11.29
N GLY A 25 -3.10 -13.00 -12.33
CA GLY A 25 -2.50 -14.34 -12.34
C GLY A 25 -1.04 -14.40 -11.87
N ASP A 26 -0.42 -13.25 -11.64
CA ASP A 26 0.99 -13.17 -11.34
C ASP A 26 1.31 -13.51 -9.88
N ASP A 27 2.47 -14.07 -9.66
CA ASP A 27 2.99 -14.31 -8.33
C ASP A 27 3.64 -13.03 -7.79
N ILE A 28 3.26 -12.65 -6.58
CA ILE A 28 3.83 -11.51 -5.88
C ILE A 28 5.17 -11.93 -5.27
N ILE A 29 6.16 -11.05 -5.36
CA ILE A 29 7.47 -11.24 -4.74
C ILE A 29 7.27 -11.57 -3.26
N GLY A 30 7.91 -12.64 -2.82
CA GLY A 30 7.72 -13.19 -1.48
C GLY A 30 7.89 -12.18 -0.36
N ALA A 31 8.89 -11.29 -0.45
CA ALA A 31 9.12 -10.24 0.54
C ALA A 31 7.92 -9.29 0.73
N ARG A 32 7.05 -9.14 -0.29
CA ARG A 32 5.83 -8.32 -0.24
C ARG A 32 4.62 -9.04 0.34
N SER A 33 4.67 -10.35 0.40
CA SER A 33 3.58 -11.16 0.93
C SER A 33 3.42 -10.96 2.44
N LEU A 34 2.18 -10.80 2.90
CA LEU A 34 1.89 -10.76 4.33
C LEU A 34 2.00 -12.16 4.94
N ASN A 35 1.44 -13.14 4.24
CA ASN A 35 1.43 -14.52 4.69
C ASN A 35 1.62 -15.48 3.50
N PHE A 36 2.75 -16.19 3.47
CA PHE A 36 3.07 -17.14 2.41
C PHE A 36 2.19 -18.39 2.39
N THR A 37 1.61 -18.76 3.53
CA THR A 37 0.83 -20.00 3.64
C THR A 37 -0.50 -19.93 2.89
N LYS A 38 -0.98 -18.74 2.58
CA LYS A 38 -2.26 -18.51 1.87
C LYS A 38 -2.09 -18.35 0.36
N GLY A 39 -0.85 -18.38 -0.14
CA GLY A 39 -0.53 -18.31 -1.55
C GLY A 39 0.11 -16.99 -1.97
N THR A 40 0.70 -17.00 -3.15
CA THR A 40 1.53 -15.91 -3.69
C THR A 40 0.83 -15.08 -4.74
N LYS A 41 -0.33 -15.49 -5.24
CA LYS A 41 -1.07 -14.76 -6.28
C LYS A 41 -1.52 -13.39 -5.80
N LEU A 42 -1.50 -12.40 -6.70
CA LEU A 42 -1.88 -11.00 -6.41
C LEU A 42 -3.22 -10.92 -5.65
N LEU A 43 -4.25 -11.61 -6.14
CA LEU A 43 -5.57 -11.58 -5.49
C LEU A 43 -5.51 -12.06 -4.03
N MET A 44 -4.78 -13.14 -3.77
CA MET A 44 -4.65 -13.70 -2.42
C MET A 44 -3.90 -12.75 -1.49
N GLN A 45 -2.83 -12.15 -1.97
CA GLN A 45 -2.05 -11.19 -1.18
C GLN A 45 -2.80 -9.87 -0.98
N LEU A 46 -3.54 -9.41 -1.98
CA LEU A 46 -4.39 -8.23 -1.84
C LEU A 46 -5.50 -8.47 -0.80
N ASP A 47 -6.14 -9.63 -0.81
CA ASP A 47 -7.14 -10.01 0.19
C ASP A 47 -6.55 -10.05 1.61
N GLU A 48 -5.38 -10.64 1.77
CA GLU A 48 -4.66 -10.70 3.04
C GLU A 48 -4.31 -9.29 3.57
N TRP A 49 -3.75 -8.43 2.72
CA TRP A 49 -3.41 -7.07 3.10
C TRP A 49 -4.66 -6.23 3.39
N CYS A 50 -5.71 -6.37 2.60
CA CYS A 50 -6.99 -5.71 2.88
C CYS A 50 -7.55 -6.15 4.23
N ASN A 51 -7.58 -7.45 4.52
CA ASN A 51 -8.06 -7.94 5.80
C ASN A 51 -7.16 -7.55 6.99
N TYR A 52 -5.84 -7.41 6.76
CA TYR A 52 -4.91 -6.95 7.79
C TYR A 52 -5.12 -5.47 8.16
N ILE A 53 -5.37 -4.63 7.16
CA ILE A 53 -5.62 -3.20 7.34
C ILE A 53 -7.05 -2.95 7.81
N PHE A 54 -8.01 -3.68 7.23
CA PHE A 54 -9.45 -3.57 7.49
C PHE A 54 -10.01 -4.93 7.90
N PRO A 55 -9.93 -5.31 9.19
CA PRO A 55 -10.39 -6.61 9.65
C PRO A 55 -11.86 -6.89 9.27
N GLY A 56 -12.10 -8.08 8.71
CA GLY A 56 -13.42 -8.51 8.26
C GLY A 56 -13.75 -8.14 6.81
N ILE A 57 -12.83 -7.49 6.08
CA ILE A 57 -13.00 -7.23 4.64
C ILE A 57 -12.34 -8.35 3.84
N ALA A 58 -13.08 -8.85 2.86
CA ALA A 58 -12.58 -9.77 1.85
C ALA A 58 -12.71 -9.14 0.46
N VAL A 59 -11.65 -9.25 -0.34
CA VAL A 59 -11.63 -8.81 -1.74
C VAL A 59 -12.00 -9.98 -2.63
N ARG A 60 -12.96 -9.76 -3.52
CA ARG A 60 -13.37 -10.74 -4.53
C ARG A 60 -13.34 -10.11 -5.90
N VAL A 61 -13.01 -10.92 -6.89
CA VAL A 61 -13.01 -10.51 -8.29
C VAL A 61 -14.17 -11.20 -8.98
N GLU A 62 -15.03 -10.42 -9.62
CA GLU A 62 -16.05 -10.93 -10.52
C GLU A 62 -15.69 -10.58 -11.96
N LYS A 63 -15.67 -11.57 -12.82
CA LYS A 63 -15.49 -11.36 -14.25
C LYS A 63 -16.79 -10.81 -14.83
N THR A 64 -16.73 -9.60 -15.38
CA THR A 64 -17.85 -8.94 -16.01
C THR A 64 -17.55 -8.80 -17.51
N GLY A 65 -18.02 -9.77 -18.33
CA GLY A 65 -17.72 -9.83 -19.77
C GLY A 65 -16.41 -10.53 -20.11
N SER A 66 -15.93 -10.38 -21.33
CA SER A 66 -14.79 -11.16 -21.85
C SER A 66 -13.43 -10.72 -21.28
N GLN A 67 -13.27 -9.46 -20.88
CA GLN A 67 -11.99 -8.89 -20.41
C GLN A 67 -12.11 -7.92 -19.24
N MET A 68 -13.32 -7.67 -18.70
CA MET A 68 -13.50 -6.76 -17.58
C MET A 68 -13.63 -7.52 -16.27
N TYR A 69 -12.87 -7.08 -15.27
CA TYR A 69 -12.94 -7.58 -13.90
C TYR A 69 -13.46 -6.50 -12.97
N LYS A 70 -14.41 -6.85 -12.13
CA LYS A 70 -14.93 -5.97 -11.09
C LYS A 70 -14.45 -6.46 -9.73
N LEU A 71 -13.73 -5.60 -9.02
CA LEU A 71 -13.39 -5.82 -7.62
C LEU A 71 -14.66 -5.63 -6.78
N LYS A 72 -15.06 -6.66 -6.08
CA LYS A 72 -16.10 -6.61 -5.06
C LYS A 72 -15.48 -6.80 -3.70
N MET A 73 -15.90 -5.99 -2.77
CA MET A 73 -15.56 -6.11 -1.37
C MET A 73 -16.77 -6.65 -0.64
N ARG A 74 -16.58 -7.78 0.03
CA ARG A 74 -17.59 -8.31 0.94
C ARG A 74 -17.29 -7.76 2.31
N ASN A 75 -18.17 -6.92 2.79
CA ASN A 75 -18.10 -6.36 4.14
C ASN A 75 -19.21 -7.02 4.97
N ASP A 76 -18.82 -7.82 5.93
CA ASP A 76 -19.70 -8.32 6.98
C ASP A 76 -19.77 -7.36 8.18
N VAL A 77 -19.09 -6.19 8.09
CA VAL A 77 -18.96 -5.17 9.14
C VAL A 77 -19.35 -3.79 8.59
N ALA A 78 -19.89 -3.00 9.46
CA ALA A 78 -20.55 -1.70 9.30
C ALA A 78 -20.25 -0.80 8.07
N PRO A 79 -21.24 0.04 7.66
CA PRO A 79 -21.24 0.83 6.41
C PRO A 79 -20.12 1.86 6.24
N ASN A 80 -19.35 2.16 7.28
CA ASN A 80 -18.34 3.24 7.29
C ASN A 80 -16.96 2.82 6.77
N VAL A 81 -16.77 1.56 6.34
CA VAL A 81 -15.48 1.08 5.85
C VAL A 81 -15.27 1.42 4.36
N GLY A 82 -16.32 1.78 3.64
CA GLY A 82 -16.28 1.97 2.18
C GLY A 82 -15.25 3.00 1.68
N PHE A 83 -15.18 4.18 2.30
CA PHE A 83 -14.28 5.25 1.82
C PHE A 83 -12.80 4.93 2.05
N GLY A 84 -12.43 4.50 3.24
CA GLY A 84 -11.03 4.21 3.55
C GLY A 84 -10.41 3.15 2.64
N ILE A 85 -11.17 2.12 2.28
CA ILE A 85 -10.66 1.07 1.40
C ILE A 85 -10.53 1.53 -0.05
N THR A 86 -11.41 2.42 -0.52
CA THR A 86 -11.33 3.00 -1.86
C THR A 86 -10.02 3.78 -2.04
N TYR A 87 -9.58 4.50 -1.01
CA TYR A 87 -8.28 5.20 -1.01
C TYR A 87 -7.09 4.25 -0.84
N ALA A 88 -7.22 3.23 0.00
CA ALA A 88 -6.14 2.27 0.26
C ALA A 88 -5.87 1.33 -0.92
N LEU A 89 -6.90 0.96 -1.69
CA LEU A 89 -6.81 -0.05 -2.73
C LEU A 89 -5.77 0.28 -3.82
N PRO A 90 -5.72 1.50 -4.39
CA PRO A 90 -4.67 1.87 -5.34
C PRO A 90 -3.26 1.74 -4.76
N ILE A 91 -3.08 2.12 -3.49
CA ILE A 91 -1.78 2.00 -2.79
C ILE A 91 -1.37 0.53 -2.68
N LEU A 92 -2.32 -0.34 -2.27
CA LEU A 92 -2.06 -1.77 -2.12
C LEU A 92 -1.73 -2.44 -3.46
N VAL A 93 -2.53 -2.17 -4.50
CA VAL A 93 -2.29 -2.74 -5.83
C VAL A 93 -0.95 -2.26 -6.37
N SER A 94 -0.67 -0.94 -6.33
CA SER A 94 0.61 -0.38 -6.78
C SER A 94 1.80 -1.00 -6.04
N GLY A 95 1.75 -1.05 -4.72
CA GLY A 95 2.84 -1.62 -3.93
C GLY A 95 3.09 -3.09 -4.23
N LEU A 96 2.03 -3.87 -4.50
CA LEU A 96 2.15 -5.28 -4.82
C LEU A 96 2.63 -5.54 -6.26
N THR A 97 2.34 -4.66 -7.21
CA THR A 97 2.63 -4.88 -8.65
C THR A 97 3.85 -4.13 -9.17
N ILE A 98 4.28 -3.05 -8.50
CA ILE A 98 5.46 -2.29 -8.93
C ILE A 98 6.71 -3.18 -9.00
N PRO A 99 7.55 -3.09 -10.04
CA PRO A 99 8.76 -3.91 -10.13
C PRO A 99 9.76 -3.57 -9.01
N GLU A 100 10.67 -4.50 -8.72
CA GLU A 100 11.80 -4.25 -7.86
C GLU A 100 12.67 -3.10 -8.40
N GLY A 101 13.15 -2.23 -7.51
CA GLY A 101 13.86 -1.00 -7.90
C GLY A 101 12.94 0.13 -8.37
N GLY A 102 11.64 -0.13 -8.55
CA GLY A 102 10.64 0.88 -8.85
C GLY A 102 10.44 1.87 -7.69
N MET A 103 9.69 2.94 -7.94
CA MET A 103 9.42 3.99 -6.96
C MET A 103 7.91 4.10 -6.71
N LEU A 104 7.51 4.07 -5.46
CA LEU A 104 6.15 4.29 -4.98
C LEU A 104 6.11 5.60 -4.19
N ILE A 105 5.36 6.57 -4.69
CA ILE A 105 5.13 7.86 -4.03
C ILE A 105 3.70 7.88 -3.54
N VAL A 106 3.49 8.13 -2.26
CA VAL A 106 2.17 8.12 -1.62
C VAL A 106 2.00 9.37 -0.79
N GLU A 107 0.93 10.10 -1.07
CA GLU A 107 0.50 11.26 -0.29
C GLU A 107 -0.70 10.90 0.57
N ASN A 108 -0.70 11.32 1.83
CA ASN A 108 -1.77 11.13 2.80
C ASN A 108 -2.31 9.68 2.88
N PRO A 109 -1.45 8.64 3.03
CA PRO A 109 -1.91 7.25 3.11
C PRO A 109 -2.85 6.97 4.30
N GLU A 110 -2.92 7.87 5.25
CA GLU A 110 -3.81 7.85 6.40
C GLU A 110 -5.24 8.28 6.09
N ALA A 111 -5.52 8.85 4.92
CA ALA A 111 -6.81 9.44 4.60
C ALA A 111 -7.97 8.44 4.82
N HIS A 112 -8.98 8.86 5.57
CA HIS A 112 -10.16 8.07 5.93
C HIS A 112 -9.88 6.75 6.69
N LEU A 113 -8.67 6.59 7.25
CA LEU A 113 -8.29 5.43 8.05
C LEU A 113 -8.36 5.74 9.56
N HIS A 114 -8.84 4.80 10.36
CA HIS A 114 -8.68 4.89 11.82
C HIS A 114 -7.24 4.52 12.23
N ALA A 115 -6.81 4.91 13.42
CA ALA A 115 -5.43 4.80 13.91
C ALA A 115 -4.76 3.43 13.67
N LYS A 116 -5.47 2.33 13.94
CA LYS A 116 -4.94 0.97 13.71
C LYS A 116 -4.72 0.69 12.23
N ALA A 117 -5.64 1.11 11.35
CA ALA A 117 -5.50 0.93 9.91
C ALA A 117 -4.35 1.78 9.35
N GLN A 118 -4.16 3.00 9.86
CA GLN A 118 -3.01 3.85 9.53
C GLN A 118 -1.70 3.15 9.90
N SER A 119 -1.57 2.61 11.12
CA SER A 119 -0.39 1.86 11.52
C SER A 119 -0.16 0.61 10.66
N ASN A 120 -1.22 -0.09 10.26
CA ASN A 120 -1.10 -1.24 9.37
C ASN A 120 -0.74 -0.84 7.93
N MET A 121 -1.19 0.32 7.45
CA MET A 121 -0.77 0.89 6.17
C MET A 121 0.72 1.27 6.19
N GLY A 122 1.21 1.91 7.26
CA GLY A 122 2.64 2.18 7.42
C GLY A 122 3.47 0.89 7.42
N TYR A 123 2.98 -0.15 8.07
CA TYR A 123 3.60 -1.48 8.05
C TYR A 123 3.65 -2.06 6.63
N PHE A 124 2.57 -1.94 5.84
CA PHE A 124 2.54 -2.35 4.44
C PHE A 124 3.59 -1.62 3.61
N LEU A 125 3.64 -0.28 3.71
CA LEU A 125 4.60 0.54 2.94
C LEU A 125 6.06 0.17 3.28
N ALA A 126 6.36 -0.07 4.55
CA ALA A 126 7.68 -0.55 4.97
C ALA A 126 8.00 -1.95 4.42
N ARG A 127 7.01 -2.85 4.31
CA ARG A 127 7.19 -4.15 3.65
C ARG A 127 7.51 -4.01 2.17
N MET A 128 6.94 -3.03 1.48
CA MET A 128 7.28 -2.73 0.08
C MET A 128 8.72 -2.22 -0.03
N ALA A 129 9.14 -1.33 0.88
CA ALA A 129 10.53 -0.86 0.93
C ALA A 129 11.52 -2.00 1.17
N ALA A 130 11.25 -2.88 2.12
CA ALA A 130 12.05 -4.06 2.40
C ALA A 130 12.11 -5.06 1.22
N ALA A 131 11.17 -4.98 0.30
CA ALA A 131 11.14 -5.77 -0.94
C ALA A 131 11.80 -5.07 -2.13
N GLY A 132 12.62 -4.05 -1.89
CA GLY A 132 13.40 -3.35 -2.91
C GLY A 132 12.66 -2.25 -3.66
N VAL A 133 11.47 -1.82 -3.20
CA VAL A 133 10.76 -0.66 -3.74
C VAL A 133 11.25 0.61 -3.05
N ARG A 134 11.56 1.67 -3.80
CA ARG A 134 11.83 2.99 -3.21
C ARG A 134 10.51 3.64 -2.84
N VAL A 135 10.26 3.83 -1.55
CA VAL A 135 8.99 4.35 -1.05
C VAL A 135 9.19 5.77 -0.50
N ILE A 136 8.43 6.71 -1.03
CA ILE A 136 8.38 8.10 -0.56
C ILE A 136 6.97 8.35 -0.03
N ILE A 137 6.86 8.80 1.22
CA ILE A 137 5.59 8.99 1.91
C ILE A 137 5.52 10.43 2.40
N GLU A 138 4.49 11.15 2.00
CA GLU A 138 4.07 12.38 2.66
C GLU A 138 2.92 12.03 3.60
N THR A 139 3.02 12.41 4.86
CA THR A 139 2.02 12.08 5.87
C THR A 139 2.01 13.05 7.03
N HIS A 140 0.83 13.27 7.59
CA HIS A 140 0.61 13.99 8.85
C HIS A 140 0.32 13.05 10.03
N SER A 141 0.44 11.73 9.83
CA SER A 141 0.08 10.73 10.82
C SER A 141 1.29 10.11 11.51
N GLU A 142 1.38 10.28 12.81
CA GLU A 142 2.33 9.52 13.65
C GLU A 142 2.06 8.00 13.60
N HIS A 143 0.81 7.58 13.33
CA HIS A 143 0.46 6.17 13.24
C HIS A 143 1.07 5.49 12.03
N ILE A 144 1.20 6.20 10.89
CA ILE A 144 1.94 5.70 9.72
C ILE A 144 3.41 5.47 10.10
N VAL A 145 4.07 6.46 10.71
CA VAL A 145 5.47 6.38 11.14
C VAL A 145 5.65 5.22 12.14
N ASN A 146 4.75 5.10 13.12
CA ASN A 146 4.78 4.02 14.10
C ASN A 146 4.57 2.63 13.47
N GLY A 147 3.78 2.55 12.40
CA GLY A 147 3.61 1.33 11.61
C GLY A 147 4.90 0.88 10.93
N ILE A 148 5.65 1.83 10.35
CA ILE A 148 6.96 1.58 9.75
C ILE A 148 7.95 1.11 10.82
N ARG A 149 8.06 1.84 11.93
CA ARG A 149 8.93 1.48 13.06
C ARG A 149 8.63 0.09 13.60
N ARG A 150 7.34 -0.27 13.72
CA ARG A 150 6.93 -1.60 14.15
C ARG A 150 7.45 -2.69 13.24
N MET A 151 7.41 -2.49 11.91
CA MET A 151 7.93 -3.47 10.96
C MET A 151 9.44 -3.70 11.13
N ILE A 152 10.20 -2.62 11.34
CA ILE A 152 11.65 -2.69 11.61
C ILE A 152 11.93 -3.46 12.91
N VAL A 153 11.21 -3.14 13.98
CA VAL A 153 11.42 -3.77 15.31
C VAL A 153 11.04 -5.25 15.30
N GLU A 154 10.00 -5.64 14.60
CA GLU A 154 9.58 -7.05 14.48
C GLU A 154 10.61 -7.94 13.76
N ARG A 155 11.63 -7.34 13.13
CA ARG A 155 12.73 -8.03 12.44
C ARG A 155 12.28 -9.13 11.47
N LYS A 156 11.14 -8.94 10.84
CA LYS A 156 10.60 -9.86 9.82
C LYS A 156 11.26 -9.68 8.46
N THR A 157 12.14 -8.69 8.35
CA THR A 157 12.94 -8.36 7.18
C THR A 157 14.30 -7.89 7.64
N GLU A 158 15.23 -7.73 6.70
CA GLU A 158 16.55 -7.16 6.99
C GLU A 158 16.58 -5.63 7.07
N MET A 159 15.43 -4.98 6.90
CA MET A 159 15.32 -3.53 7.00
C MET A 159 15.65 -3.05 8.42
N SER A 160 16.50 -2.04 8.52
CA SER A 160 16.95 -1.39 9.75
C SER A 160 16.45 0.06 9.84
N HIS A 161 16.76 0.73 10.94
CA HIS A 161 16.46 2.17 11.07
C HIS A 161 17.27 3.02 10.10
N GLU A 162 18.44 2.57 9.63
CA GLU A 162 19.27 3.27 8.65
C GLU A 162 18.65 3.31 7.25
N ASP A 163 17.68 2.42 6.97
CA ASP A 163 16.95 2.38 5.70
C ASP A 163 15.74 3.33 5.67
N MET A 164 15.54 4.12 6.73
CA MET A 164 14.44 5.06 6.87
C MET A 164 14.94 6.45 7.23
N THR A 165 14.59 7.46 6.46
CA THR A 165 14.84 8.86 6.77
C THR A 165 13.52 9.62 6.89
N ILE A 166 13.40 10.47 7.89
CA ILE A 166 12.24 11.34 8.10
C ILE A 166 12.67 12.79 7.93
N TYR A 167 12.01 13.52 7.06
CA TYR A 167 12.16 14.97 6.91
C TYR A 167 10.93 15.67 7.47
N PHE A 168 11.14 16.53 8.45
CA PHE A 168 10.08 17.36 9.02
C PHE A 168 10.18 18.79 8.47
N PHE A 169 9.10 19.25 7.84
CA PHE A 169 9.02 20.58 7.25
C PHE A 169 8.30 21.51 8.22
N GLN A 170 8.95 22.61 8.57
CA GLN A 170 8.36 23.64 9.42
C GLN A 170 8.62 25.05 8.90
N ASN A 171 7.77 26.00 9.29
CA ASN A 171 8.02 27.42 9.07
C ASN A 171 8.65 28.01 10.33
N LYS A 172 9.84 28.61 10.19
CA LYS A 172 10.53 29.30 11.26
C LYS A 172 10.88 30.72 10.79
N ASN A 173 10.29 31.74 11.44
CA ASN A 173 10.53 33.14 11.08
C ASN A 173 10.31 33.48 9.60
N GLU A 174 9.21 32.97 8.99
CA GLU A 174 8.86 33.11 7.57
C GLU A 174 9.77 32.37 6.59
N GLU A 175 10.80 31.68 7.07
CA GLU A 175 11.65 30.80 6.27
C GLU A 175 11.21 29.33 6.41
N LYS A 176 11.29 28.58 5.29
CA LYS A 176 11.07 27.13 5.31
C LYS A 176 12.31 26.46 5.88
N ASP A 177 12.12 25.67 6.91
CA ASP A 177 13.16 24.90 7.57
C ASP A 177 12.85 23.40 7.42
N ILE A 178 13.88 22.59 7.16
CA ILE A 178 13.78 21.14 6.99
C ILE A 178 14.65 20.49 8.04
N ILE A 179 14.06 19.69 8.88
CA ILE A 179 14.75 18.92 9.91
C ILE A 179 14.79 17.48 9.51
N GLU A 180 15.97 16.89 9.39
CA GLU A 180 16.16 15.45 9.26
C GLU A 180 16.10 14.81 10.65
N ILE A 181 15.26 13.79 10.80
CA ILE A 181 15.10 13.02 12.02
C ILE A 181 15.63 11.61 11.73
N THR A 182 16.72 11.26 12.38
CA THR A 182 17.37 9.94 12.32
C THR A 182 16.92 9.04 13.47
#